data_5318660fbcc968df27bf386dd6f5c131
#
_entry.id   5318660fbcc968df27bf386dd6f5c131
#
_cell.length_a   1.000
_cell.length_b   1.000
_cell.length_c   1.000
_cell.angle_alpha   90.00
_cell.angle_beta   90.00
_cell.angle_gamma   90.00
#
_symmetry.space_group_name_H-M   'P 1'
#
loop_
_entity.id
_entity.type
_entity.pdbx_description
1 polymer ?
#
loop_
_entity_poly.entity_id
_entity_poly.type
_entity_poly.pdbx_seq_one_letter_code
_entity_poly.pdbx_strand_id
1 'polypeptide(L)'
;MKINKPLAKKPPFFDIDIRTVADIDKDPRFYMADTQETPCYWTDGKRIYYRYSAIEKANLDTFVYFNGFFAKDDKHCYIVGRPLKGANPKTFEMLNECYATDYQSVWTSGGRLEPEDISTFEVCDEGIHRTDGDEETSWEFSDGIRRVVRVEIPYGYAKDSQQVYYEDYHGKIKILAKANPATFISMNDGDFAKDDRSVYYGKSSLPKANPATWRKISHFYSKDDKRIYYLNKLIKEVDYDTFEVVVLTSPEGYKLPYGKDKNQYYNNGNPLSEEEALHEVNKPIWDD
;
A
#
# COMPACT_ATOMS: atom_id res chain seq x y z
N MET A 1 -28.37 -24.69 -8.59
CA MET A 1 -27.15 -25.33 -9.11
C MET A 1 -25.96 -24.51 -8.56
N LYS A 2 -25.27 -24.99 -7.53
CA LYS A 2 -24.12 -24.27 -6.94
C LYS A 2 -22.96 -24.45 -7.90
N ILE A 3 -22.56 -23.40 -8.55
CA ILE A 3 -21.37 -23.38 -9.39
C ILE A 3 -20.17 -23.33 -8.44
N ASN A 4 -19.55 -24.49 -8.20
CA ASN A 4 -18.21 -24.55 -7.59
C ASN A 4 -17.21 -24.03 -8.64
N LYS A 5 -17.04 -22.73 -8.73
CA LYS A 5 -15.95 -22.16 -9.51
C LYS A 5 -14.73 -22.03 -8.59
N PRO A 6 -13.56 -22.50 -9.04
CA PRO A 6 -12.33 -22.26 -8.30
C PRO A 6 -12.03 -20.76 -8.31
N LEU A 7 -11.68 -20.27 -7.15
CA LEU A 7 -11.34 -18.89 -6.93
C LEU A 7 -9.98 -18.53 -7.38
N ALA A 8 -9.81 -17.20 -7.43
CA ALA A 8 -8.56 -16.52 -7.67
C ALA A 8 -7.40 -17.26 -7.01
N LYS A 9 -6.41 -17.60 -7.81
CA LYS A 9 -5.20 -18.24 -7.31
C LYS A 9 -4.47 -17.23 -6.43
N LYS A 10 -4.29 -17.59 -5.16
CA LYS A 10 -3.38 -16.87 -4.27
C LYS A 10 -2.00 -16.87 -4.94
N PRO A 11 -1.35 -15.71 -5.11
CA PRO A 11 0.01 -15.68 -5.60
C PRO A 11 0.92 -16.55 -4.71
N PRO A 12 1.87 -17.31 -5.28
CA PRO A 12 2.61 -18.35 -4.56
C PRO A 12 3.57 -17.82 -3.47
N PHE A 13 3.68 -16.51 -3.27
CA PHE A 13 4.64 -15.87 -2.36
C PHE A 13 3.99 -15.13 -1.19
N PHE A 14 2.67 -15.27 -0.97
CA PHE A 14 2.03 -14.67 0.19
C PHE A 14 1.81 -15.72 1.29
N ASP A 15 2.52 -15.51 2.38
CA ASP A 15 2.28 -16.23 3.63
C ASP A 15 1.60 -15.25 4.60
N ILE A 16 0.29 -15.40 4.75
CA ILE A 16 -0.50 -14.55 5.62
C ILE A 16 -0.66 -15.25 6.95
N ASP A 17 -0.03 -14.70 7.97
CA ASP A 17 -0.14 -15.19 9.33
C ASP A 17 -1.53 -14.88 9.90
N ILE A 18 -2.17 -15.92 10.45
CA ILE A 18 -3.37 -15.76 11.25
C ILE A 18 -2.94 -15.53 12.70
N ARG A 19 -3.32 -14.38 13.25
CA ARG A 19 -2.89 -13.95 14.58
C ARG A 19 -4.04 -14.01 15.58
N THR A 20 -3.73 -14.42 16.81
CA THR A 20 -4.65 -14.30 17.95
C THR A 20 -4.43 -12.98 18.65
N VAL A 21 -5.50 -12.42 19.23
CA VAL A 21 -5.40 -11.16 19.99
C VAL A 21 -4.59 -11.36 21.26
N ALA A 22 -3.69 -10.40 21.52
CA ALA A 22 -2.95 -10.35 22.77
C ALA A 22 -3.69 -9.50 23.81
N ASP A 23 -3.53 -9.87 25.08
CA ASP A 23 -3.92 -9.03 26.21
C ASP A 23 -2.87 -7.92 26.35
N ILE A 24 -3.31 -6.67 26.21
CA ILE A 24 -2.40 -5.53 26.23
C ILE A 24 -2.85 -4.58 27.33
N ASP A 25 -2.00 -4.44 28.34
CA ASP A 25 -2.14 -3.46 29.41
C ASP A 25 -1.49 -2.12 29.02
N LYS A 26 -1.85 -1.58 27.86
CA LYS A 26 -1.29 -0.31 27.34
C LYS A 26 -2.37 0.56 26.74
N ASP A 27 -2.18 1.87 26.86
CA ASP A 27 -3.05 2.87 26.27
C ASP A 27 -2.93 2.83 24.73
N PRO A 28 -4.02 2.47 24.02
CA PRO A 28 -4.00 2.27 22.59
C PRO A 28 -3.95 3.58 21.77
N ARG A 29 -3.91 4.75 22.40
CA ARG A 29 -3.97 6.06 21.72
C ARG A 29 -2.80 6.32 20.76
N PHE A 30 -1.73 5.53 20.89
CA PHE A 30 -0.50 5.77 20.13
C PHE A 30 -0.27 4.82 18.96
N TYR A 31 -1.25 4.00 18.58
CA TYR A 31 -1.01 2.94 17.61
C TYR A 31 -1.68 3.23 16.27
N MET A 32 -0.88 3.65 15.30
CA MET A 32 -1.31 3.83 13.91
C MET A 32 -0.96 2.65 13.01
N ALA A 33 -0.13 1.73 13.48
CA ALA A 33 0.33 0.59 12.72
C ALA A 33 0.12 -0.73 13.48
N ASP A 34 -0.04 -1.82 12.75
CA ASP A 34 0.01 -3.17 13.30
C ASP A 34 1.47 -3.61 13.36
N THR A 35 2.02 -3.68 14.56
CA THR A 35 3.33 -4.24 14.81
C THR A 35 3.20 -5.39 15.80
N GLN A 36 4.22 -6.24 15.94
CA GLN A 36 4.23 -7.30 16.94
C GLN A 36 4.10 -6.75 18.38
N GLU A 37 4.56 -5.51 18.62
CA GLU A 37 4.50 -4.86 19.91
C GLU A 37 3.18 -4.14 20.16
N THR A 38 2.47 -3.75 19.10
CA THR A 38 1.30 -2.86 19.18
C THR A 38 0.24 -3.18 18.11
N PRO A 39 -0.39 -4.34 18.19
CA PRO A 39 -1.38 -4.74 17.20
C PRO A 39 -2.60 -3.82 17.25
N CYS A 40 -3.20 -3.57 16.07
CA CYS A 40 -4.44 -2.81 15.97
C CYS A 40 -5.61 -3.49 16.66
N TYR A 41 -5.60 -4.83 16.73
CA TYR A 41 -6.58 -5.63 17.47
C TYR A 41 -5.99 -6.15 18.76
N TRP A 42 -6.68 -5.92 19.86
CA TRP A 42 -6.22 -6.33 21.21
C TRP A 42 -7.42 -6.66 22.12
N THR A 43 -7.16 -7.21 23.30
CA THR A 43 -8.18 -7.55 24.29
C THR A 43 -7.80 -7.09 25.68
N ASP A 44 -8.80 -6.77 26.50
CA ASP A 44 -8.70 -6.56 27.96
C ASP A 44 -9.04 -7.83 28.75
N GLY A 45 -9.10 -8.99 28.07
CA GLY A 45 -9.53 -10.26 28.67
C GLY A 45 -11.05 -10.43 28.76
N LYS A 46 -11.82 -9.42 28.39
CA LYS A 46 -13.30 -9.45 28.40
C LYS A 46 -13.91 -9.08 27.05
N ARG A 47 -13.27 -8.19 26.31
CA ARG A 47 -13.73 -7.67 25.02
C ARG A 47 -12.58 -7.61 24.04
N ILE A 48 -12.91 -7.62 22.76
CA ILE A 48 -11.99 -7.31 21.66
C ILE A 48 -12.10 -5.82 21.33
N TYR A 49 -10.98 -5.21 21.06
CA TYR A 49 -10.86 -3.82 20.65
C TYR A 49 -10.15 -3.71 19.30
N TYR A 50 -10.55 -2.71 18.54
CA TYR A 50 -9.78 -2.17 17.42
C TYR A 50 -9.30 -0.78 17.84
N ARG A 51 -8.00 -0.63 18.00
CA ARG A 51 -7.41 0.56 18.64
C ARG A 51 -8.07 0.85 19.98
N TYR A 52 -8.84 1.94 20.12
CA TYR A 52 -9.54 2.33 21.37
C TYR A 52 -11.04 2.05 21.36
N SER A 53 -11.55 1.38 20.34
CA SER A 53 -12.99 1.11 20.21
C SER A 53 -13.30 -0.37 20.42
N ALA A 54 -14.18 -0.68 21.38
CA ALA A 54 -14.64 -2.05 21.59
C ALA A 54 -15.46 -2.56 20.39
N ILE A 55 -15.26 -3.81 20.05
CA ILE A 55 -16.04 -4.51 19.02
C ILE A 55 -17.14 -5.31 19.72
N GLU A 56 -18.31 -4.72 19.85
CA GLU A 56 -19.39 -5.24 20.75
C GLU A 56 -19.83 -6.68 20.47
N LYS A 57 -19.72 -7.16 19.22
CA LYS A 57 -20.22 -8.48 18.81
C LYS A 57 -19.12 -9.51 18.60
N ALA A 58 -17.86 -9.15 18.86
CA ALA A 58 -16.77 -10.07 18.66
C ALA A 58 -16.78 -11.19 19.72
N ASN A 59 -16.54 -12.41 19.25
CA ASN A 59 -16.39 -13.58 20.10
C ASN A 59 -14.92 -13.75 20.47
N LEU A 60 -14.57 -13.47 21.72
CA LEU A 60 -13.19 -13.53 22.22
C LEU A 60 -12.53 -14.90 22.00
N ASP A 61 -13.28 -15.98 22.16
CA ASP A 61 -12.74 -17.35 22.11
C ASP A 61 -12.33 -17.78 20.68
N THR A 62 -12.90 -17.12 19.69
CA THR A 62 -12.72 -17.51 18.27
C THR A 62 -12.15 -16.39 17.40
N PHE A 63 -11.89 -15.23 18.01
CA PHE A 63 -11.40 -14.07 17.27
C PHE A 63 -9.96 -14.26 16.81
N VAL A 64 -9.75 -14.04 15.51
CA VAL A 64 -8.44 -13.98 14.88
C VAL A 64 -8.37 -12.78 13.95
N TYR A 65 -7.19 -12.22 13.79
CA TYR A 65 -6.96 -11.17 12.81
C TYR A 65 -5.84 -11.56 11.84
N PHE A 66 -5.87 -10.97 10.66
CA PHE A 66 -4.92 -11.26 9.59
C PHE A 66 -3.86 -10.17 9.47
N ASN A 67 -4.31 -8.92 9.56
CA ASN A 67 -3.46 -7.73 9.54
C ASN A 67 -4.15 -6.59 10.31
N GLY A 68 -3.63 -5.38 10.20
CA GLY A 68 -4.22 -4.20 10.84
C GLY A 68 -5.63 -3.82 10.37
N PHE A 69 -6.16 -4.47 9.34
CA PHE A 69 -7.45 -4.15 8.73
C PHE A 69 -8.47 -5.26 8.93
N PHE A 70 -8.13 -6.50 8.63
CA PHE A 70 -9.07 -7.62 8.53
C PHE A 70 -8.96 -8.57 9.71
N ALA A 71 -10.14 -9.00 10.18
CA ALA A 71 -10.27 -9.97 11.24
C ALA A 71 -11.55 -10.81 11.04
N LYS A 72 -11.68 -11.90 11.80
CA LYS A 72 -12.92 -12.66 11.90
C LYS A 72 -13.05 -13.37 13.24
N ASP A 73 -14.26 -13.77 13.56
CA ASP A 73 -14.60 -14.79 14.54
C ASP A 73 -15.44 -15.91 13.90
N ASP A 74 -16.05 -16.75 14.71
CA ASP A 74 -16.92 -17.84 14.22
C ASP A 74 -18.21 -17.38 13.55
N LYS A 75 -18.63 -16.11 13.75
CA LYS A 75 -19.92 -15.55 13.30
C LYS A 75 -19.78 -14.38 12.34
N HIS A 76 -18.69 -13.61 12.45
CA HIS A 76 -18.55 -12.35 11.74
C HIS A 76 -17.15 -12.19 11.15
N CYS A 77 -17.08 -11.45 10.05
CA CYS A 77 -15.84 -10.88 9.53
C CYS A 77 -15.82 -9.39 9.84
N TYR A 78 -14.61 -8.82 9.99
CA TYR A 78 -14.43 -7.43 10.40
C TYR A 78 -13.42 -6.73 9.49
N ILE A 79 -13.64 -5.44 9.32
CA ILE A 79 -12.67 -4.52 8.73
C ILE A 79 -12.53 -3.31 9.67
N VAL A 80 -11.30 -2.98 10.07
CA VAL A 80 -10.99 -1.90 11.02
C VAL A 80 -11.94 -1.87 12.22
N GLY A 81 -12.20 -3.05 12.79
CA GLY A 81 -13.11 -3.24 13.92
C GLY A 81 -14.62 -3.19 13.60
N ARG A 82 -15.00 -3.00 12.34
CA ARG A 82 -16.43 -2.94 11.94
C ARG A 82 -16.86 -4.23 11.27
N PRO A 83 -18.06 -4.78 11.59
CA PRO A 83 -18.55 -5.98 10.94
C PRO A 83 -18.73 -5.79 9.44
N LEU A 84 -18.22 -6.73 8.65
CA LEU A 84 -18.46 -6.84 7.21
C LEU A 84 -19.80 -7.50 6.95
N LYS A 85 -20.75 -6.71 6.50
CA LYS A 85 -22.11 -7.22 6.23
C LYS A 85 -22.10 -8.17 5.02
N GLY A 86 -22.54 -9.40 5.24
CA GLY A 86 -22.68 -10.41 4.20
C GLY A 86 -21.46 -11.27 3.95
N ALA A 87 -20.34 -11.01 4.62
CA ALA A 87 -19.15 -11.87 4.55
C ALA A 87 -19.40 -13.18 5.33
N ASN A 88 -18.94 -14.30 4.76
CA ASN A 88 -19.03 -15.61 5.37
C ASN A 88 -17.74 -15.96 6.13
N PRO A 89 -17.74 -15.98 7.48
CA PRO A 89 -16.51 -16.20 8.24
C PRO A 89 -15.90 -17.59 8.05
N LYS A 90 -16.68 -18.58 7.63
CA LYS A 90 -16.18 -19.94 7.39
C LYS A 90 -15.25 -20.05 6.18
N THR A 91 -15.45 -19.17 5.23
CA THR A 91 -14.71 -19.14 3.97
C THR A 91 -13.89 -17.86 3.78
N PHE A 92 -13.94 -16.94 4.76
CA PHE A 92 -13.25 -15.68 4.69
C PHE A 92 -11.74 -15.87 4.85
N GLU A 93 -10.98 -15.36 3.89
CA GLU A 93 -9.51 -15.38 3.88
C GLU A 93 -8.94 -14.12 3.22
N MET A 94 -7.68 -13.83 3.52
CA MET A 94 -6.91 -12.79 2.86
C MET A 94 -6.35 -13.29 1.54
N LEU A 95 -6.38 -12.44 0.52
CA LEU A 95 -5.68 -12.66 -0.75
C LEU A 95 -4.29 -12.02 -0.75
N ASN A 96 -4.19 -10.81 -0.21
CA ASN A 96 -2.95 -10.08 0.09
C ASN A 96 -3.25 -9.06 1.19
N GLU A 97 -2.36 -8.11 1.47
CA GLU A 97 -2.58 -7.11 2.54
C GLU A 97 -3.73 -6.12 2.25
N CYS A 98 -4.15 -5.98 0.98
CA CYS A 98 -5.26 -5.11 0.58
C CYS A 98 -6.60 -5.80 0.42
N TYR A 99 -6.58 -7.06 -0.03
CA TYR A 99 -7.77 -7.75 -0.52
C TYR A 99 -8.08 -9.00 0.29
N ALA A 100 -9.34 -9.18 0.61
CA ALA A 100 -9.88 -10.38 1.25
C ALA A 100 -11.07 -10.94 0.46
N THR A 101 -11.38 -12.21 0.62
CA THR A 101 -12.51 -12.88 -0.06
C THR A 101 -13.21 -13.87 0.87
N ASP A 102 -14.48 -14.12 0.62
CA ASP A 102 -15.20 -15.27 1.14
C ASP A 102 -15.66 -16.22 0.01
N TYR A 103 -15.05 -16.03 -1.17
CA TYR A 103 -15.37 -16.77 -2.39
C TYR A 103 -16.68 -16.40 -3.10
N GLN A 104 -17.44 -15.52 -2.55
CA GLN A 104 -18.63 -14.95 -3.18
C GLN A 104 -18.48 -13.44 -3.42
N SER A 105 -17.59 -12.83 -2.67
CA SER A 105 -17.33 -11.39 -2.71
C SER A 105 -15.86 -11.12 -2.40
N VAL A 106 -15.40 -9.95 -2.80
CA VAL A 106 -14.09 -9.41 -2.48
C VAL A 106 -14.26 -8.17 -1.61
N TRP A 107 -13.41 -8.00 -0.64
CA TRP A 107 -13.37 -6.82 0.23
C TRP A 107 -11.97 -6.18 0.21
N THR A 108 -11.97 -4.88 0.40
CA THR A 108 -10.77 -4.07 0.56
C THR A 108 -10.94 -3.16 1.78
N SER A 109 -9.92 -2.38 2.13
CA SER A 109 -10.03 -1.36 3.18
C SER A 109 -11.18 -0.37 2.91
N GLY A 110 -11.52 -0.15 1.64
CA GLY A 110 -12.62 0.71 1.19
C GLY A 110 -14.00 0.07 1.20
N GLY A 111 -14.11 -1.21 1.51
CA GLY A 111 -15.37 -1.93 1.54
C GLY A 111 -15.47 -3.07 0.52
N ARG A 112 -16.69 -3.37 0.09
CA ARG A 112 -16.95 -4.46 -0.86
C ARG A 112 -16.57 -4.04 -2.29
N LEU A 113 -15.76 -4.87 -2.94
CA LEU A 113 -15.52 -4.83 -4.38
C LEU A 113 -16.42 -5.85 -5.09
N GLU A 114 -17.00 -5.46 -6.19
CA GLU A 114 -17.73 -6.36 -7.08
C GLU A 114 -16.94 -6.48 -8.39
N PRO A 115 -16.10 -7.52 -8.53
CA PRO A 115 -15.39 -7.77 -9.78
C PRO A 115 -16.36 -8.06 -10.93
N GLU A 116 -16.00 -7.69 -12.15
CA GLU A 116 -16.77 -8.06 -13.33
C GLU A 116 -16.78 -9.59 -13.56
N ASP A 117 -15.65 -10.23 -13.24
CA ASP A 117 -15.55 -11.69 -13.25
C ASP A 117 -14.81 -12.21 -12.02
N ILE A 118 -15.56 -12.46 -10.95
CA ILE A 118 -14.99 -12.99 -9.70
C ILE A 118 -14.28 -14.33 -9.90
N SER A 119 -14.65 -15.10 -10.93
CA SER A 119 -14.04 -16.41 -11.16
C SER A 119 -12.60 -16.35 -11.68
N THR A 120 -12.21 -15.19 -12.20
CA THR A 120 -10.86 -14.91 -12.69
C THR A 120 -10.14 -13.83 -11.87
N PHE A 121 -10.77 -13.36 -10.80
CA PHE A 121 -10.18 -12.34 -9.93
C PHE A 121 -8.87 -12.85 -9.30
N GLU A 122 -7.83 -12.06 -9.42
CA GLU A 122 -6.51 -12.33 -8.82
C GLU A 122 -5.86 -11.04 -8.34
N VAL A 123 -5.10 -11.11 -7.26
CA VAL A 123 -4.25 -10.01 -6.79
C VAL A 123 -2.93 -10.02 -7.57
N CYS A 124 -2.42 -8.84 -7.87
CA CYS A 124 -1.24 -8.67 -8.73
C CYS A 124 0.07 -8.48 -7.94
N ASP A 125 -0.02 -8.24 -6.65
CA ASP A 125 1.10 -7.93 -5.76
C ASP A 125 0.81 -8.32 -4.31
N GLU A 126 1.75 -8.05 -3.41
CA GLU A 126 1.57 -8.31 -1.97
C GLU A 126 0.58 -7.35 -1.30
N GLY A 127 0.20 -6.26 -1.98
CA GLY A 127 -0.72 -5.27 -1.44
C GLY A 127 -0.11 -4.34 -0.41
N ILE A 128 1.21 -4.13 -0.46
CA ILE A 128 1.96 -3.29 0.48
C ILE A 128 2.63 -2.17 -0.29
N HIS A 129 2.49 -0.94 0.21
CA HIS A 129 3.29 0.18 -0.25
C HIS A 129 4.74 -0.02 0.19
N ARG A 130 5.64 -0.16 -0.78
CA ARG A 130 7.06 -0.36 -0.54
C ARG A 130 7.84 0.84 -1.04
N THR A 131 8.60 1.42 -0.13
CA THR A 131 9.60 2.43 -0.46
C THR A 131 10.95 1.78 -0.81
N ASP A 132 11.83 2.53 -1.46
CA ASP A 132 13.17 2.03 -1.80
C ASP A 132 14.03 1.94 -0.54
N GLY A 133 14.34 0.73 -0.13
CA GLY A 133 15.25 0.48 0.96
C GLY A 133 14.62 0.56 2.34
N ASP A 134 15.47 0.71 3.32
CA ASP A 134 15.15 0.69 4.75
C ASP A 134 14.48 2.00 5.22
N GLU A 135 13.44 2.47 4.54
CA GLU A 135 12.65 3.59 5.05
C GLU A 135 11.85 3.14 6.27
N GLU A 136 12.54 3.18 7.37
CA GLU A 136 11.96 3.10 8.68
C GLU A 136 11.27 4.44 8.96
N THR A 137 9.95 4.45 9.02
CA THR A 137 9.22 5.62 9.49
C THR A 137 9.42 5.73 11.00
N SER A 138 10.21 6.70 11.44
CA SER A 138 10.39 6.95 12.87
C SER A 138 9.29 7.86 13.40
N TRP A 139 8.69 7.46 14.52
CA TRP A 139 7.70 8.27 15.23
C TRP A 139 8.27 8.68 16.59
N GLU A 140 8.10 9.95 16.97
CA GLU A 140 8.30 10.36 18.37
C GLU A 140 7.00 10.10 19.13
N PHE A 141 7.12 9.34 20.21
CA PHE A 141 6.03 9.15 21.15
C PHE A 141 6.09 10.20 22.25
N SER A 142 4.96 10.42 22.94
CA SER A 142 4.84 11.40 24.01
C SER A 142 5.77 11.16 25.23
N ASP A 143 6.43 10.02 25.28
CA ASP A 143 7.44 9.65 26.28
C ASP A 143 8.88 9.99 25.85
N GLY A 144 9.06 10.63 24.70
CA GLY A 144 10.37 11.00 24.15
C GLY A 144 11.19 9.83 23.61
N ILE A 145 10.63 8.63 23.56
CA ILE A 145 11.32 7.46 22.99
C ILE A 145 11.05 7.40 21.50
N ARG A 146 12.10 7.55 20.72
CA ARG A 146 12.05 7.36 19.26
C ARG A 146 11.97 5.87 18.96
N ARG A 147 10.87 5.44 18.40
CA ARG A 147 10.68 4.05 17.96
C ARG A 147 10.54 4.03 16.45
N VAL A 148 11.26 3.13 15.85
CA VAL A 148 11.14 2.83 14.43
C VAL A 148 10.00 1.83 14.27
N VAL A 149 9.01 2.21 13.49
CA VAL A 149 7.85 1.36 13.21
C VAL A 149 7.78 1.13 11.72
N ARG A 150 7.87 -0.13 11.30
CA ARG A 150 7.58 -0.52 9.93
C ARG A 150 6.07 -0.48 9.74
N VAL A 151 5.60 0.50 8.99
CA VAL A 151 4.18 0.65 8.68
C VAL A 151 3.91 -0.08 7.37
N GLU A 152 3.15 -1.15 7.43
CA GLU A 152 2.59 -1.80 6.24
C GLU A 152 1.33 -1.03 5.84
N ILE A 153 1.46 -0.20 4.80
CA ILE A 153 0.32 0.55 4.26
C ILE A 153 -0.26 -0.27 3.10
N PRO A 154 -1.56 -0.61 3.13
CA PRO A 154 -2.16 -1.43 2.10
C PRO A 154 -2.34 -0.62 0.80
N TYR A 155 -1.52 -0.95 -0.18
CA TYR A 155 -1.60 -0.46 -1.55
C TYR A 155 -1.41 -1.61 -2.49
N GLY A 156 -2.26 -1.74 -3.50
CA GLY A 156 -2.03 -2.82 -4.42
C GLY A 156 -3.02 -2.93 -5.56
N TYR A 157 -2.62 -3.74 -6.50
CA TYR A 157 -3.39 -4.02 -7.70
C TYR A 157 -4.01 -5.40 -7.63
N ALA A 158 -5.19 -5.49 -8.22
CA ALA A 158 -5.85 -6.74 -8.55
C ALA A 158 -6.43 -6.66 -9.95
N LYS A 159 -6.78 -7.78 -10.53
CA LYS A 159 -7.45 -7.86 -11.84
C LYS A 159 -8.38 -9.04 -11.93
N ASP A 160 -9.28 -8.99 -12.88
CA ASP A 160 -9.99 -10.14 -13.41
C ASP A 160 -9.78 -10.23 -14.94
N SER A 161 -10.52 -11.05 -15.62
CA SER A 161 -10.40 -11.20 -17.08
C SER A 161 -10.77 -9.92 -17.87
N GLN A 162 -11.45 -8.96 -17.25
CA GLN A 162 -12.03 -7.80 -17.90
C GLN A 162 -11.46 -6.46 -17.42
N GLN A 163 -11.07 -6.36 -16.15
CA GLN A 163 -10.68 -5.09 -15.53
C GLN A 163 -9.44 -5.22 -14.63
N VAL A 164 -8.79 -4.09 -14.41
CA VAL A 164 -7.74 -3.92 -13.40
C VAL A 164 -8.24 -2.97 -12.32
N TYR A 165 -8.00 -3.33 -11.07
CA TYR A 165 -8.41 -2.62 -9.87
C TYR A 165 -7.18 -2.13 -9.12
N TYR A 166 -7.33 -0.98 -8.48
CA TYR A 166 -6.32 -0.40 -7.60
C TYR A 166 -6.94 0.03 -6.29
N GLU A 167 -6.35 -0.37 -5.20
CA GLU A 167 -6.68 0.04 -3.84
C GLU A 167 -5.55 0.89 -3.28
N ASP A 168 -5.90 2.03 -2.72
CA ASP A 168 -5.06 2.79 -1.81
C ASP A 168 -5.74 2.86 -0.43
N TYR A 169 -4.97 3.09 0.62
CA TYR A 169 -5.51 3.10 2.00
C TYR A 169 -6.54 4.22 2.26
N HIS A 170 -6.78 5.11 1.31
CA HIS A 170 -7.83 6.14 1.38
C HIS A 170 -9.23 5.58 1.08
N GLY A 171 -9.32 4.28 0.86
CA GLY A 171 -10.57 3.55 0.93
C GLY A 171 -11.49 3.69 -0.26
N LYS A 172 -10.98 4.01 -1.44
CA LYS A 172 -11.76 3.98 -2.67
C LYS A 172 -11.09 3.14 -3.74
N ILE A 173 -11.67 2.01 -4.05
CA ILE A 173 -11.26 1.17 -5.17
C ILE A 173 -11.37 1.98 -6.46
N LYS A 174 -10.33 1.92 -7.27
CA LYS A 174 -10.26 2.56 -8.59
C LYS A 174 -10.21 1.48 -9.66
N ILE A 175 -10.95 1.68 -10.72
CA ILE A 175 -10.87 0.87 -11.94
C ILE A 175 -9.93 1.57 -12.92
N LEU A 176 -8.92 0.85 -13.40
CA LEU A 176 -8.00 1.32 -14.43
C LEU A 176 -8.62 1.02 -15.80
N ALA A 177 -9.61 1.80 -16.21
CA ALA A 177 -10.45 1.52 -17.40
C ALA A 177 -9.69 1.33 -18.73
N LYS A 178 -8.43 1.78 -18.84
CA LYS A 178 -7.59 1.64 -20.03
C LYS A 178 -6.55 0.53 -19.91
N ALA A 179 -6.42 -0.08 -18.76
CA ALA A 179 -5.46 -1.15 -18.54
C ALA A 179 -5.90 -2.43 -19.27
N ASN A 180 -4.91 -3.15 -19.78
CA ASN A 180 -5.11 -4.45 -20.39
C ASN A 180 -4.87 -5.55 -19.35
N PRO A 181 -5.91 -6.20 -18.79
CA PRO A 181 -5.72 -7.21 -17.75
C PRO A 181 -4.83 -8.38 -18.18
N ALA A 182 -4.87 -8.74 -19.46
CA ALA A 182 -4.12 -9.87 -19.99
C ALA A 182 -2.59 -9.69 -19.93
N THR A 183 -2.12 -8.43 -19.98
CA THR A 183 -0.69 -8.08 -19.98
C THR A 183 -0.27 -7.27 -18.78
N PHE A 184 -1.19 -7.01 -17.84
CA PHE A 184 -0.94 -6.18 -16.66
C PHE A 184 -0.01 -6.86 -15.67
N ILE A 185 1.03 -6.13 -15.23
CA ILE A 185 2.04 -6.56 -14.28
C ILE A 185 2.27 -5.45 -13.25
N SER A 186 2.10 -5.74 -11.97
CA SER A 186 2.52 -4.88 -10.86
C SER A 186 4.04 -5.00 -10.62
N MET A 187 4.66 -3.93 -10.15
CA MET A 187 6.07 -3.94 -9.72
C MET A 187 6.24 -4.43 -8.28
N ASN A 188 5.18 -4.85 -7.64
CA ASN A 188 5.14 -5.32 -6.25
C ASN A 188 5.64 -4.29 -5.22
N ASP A 189 5.35 -3.02 -5.48
CA ASP A 189 5.67 -1.90 -4.59
C ASP A 189 4.42 -1.12 -4.14
N GLY A 190 3.24 -1.59 -4.54
CA GLY A 190 1.97 -0.95 -4.27
C GLY A 190 1.64 0.24 -5.18
N ASP A 191 2.61 0.74 -5.94
CA ASP A 191 2.46 1.97 -6.71
C ASP A 191 2.59 1.80 -8.22
N PHE A 192 3.69 1.16 -8.67
CA PHE A 192 3.97 1.06 -10.09
C PHE A 192 3.47 -0.24 -10.71
N ALA A 193 2.94 -0.10 -11.91
CA ALA A 193 2.53 -1.22 -12.75
C ALA A 193 2.67 -0.86 -14.23
N LYS A 194 2.59 -1.85 -15.11
CA LYS A 194 2.51 -1.64 -16.54
C LYS A 194 1.73 -2.74 -17.25
N ASP A 195 1.26 -2.42 -18.43
CA ASP A 195 0.77 -3.38 -19.41
C ASP A 195 1.50 -3.19 -20.74
N ASP A 196 1.00 -3.78 -21.82
CA ASP A 196 1.56 -3.64 -23.18
C ASP A 196 1.39 -2.25 -23.78
N ARG A 197 0.57 -1.36 -23.19
CA ARG A 197 0.19 -0.05 -23.73
C ARG A 197 0.62 1.12 -22.86
N SER A 198 0.69 0.93 -21.56
CA SER A 198 0.82 2.01 -20.59
C SER A 198 1.63 1.60 -19.36
N VAL A 199 2.19 2.59 -18.72
CA VAL A 199 2.77 2.50 -17.39
C VAL A 199 1.86 3.24 -16.42
N TYR A 200 1.71 2.75 -15.22
CA TYR A 200 0.83 3.27 -14.18
C TYR A 200 1.61 3.61 -12.92
N TYR A 201 1.15 4.66 -12.24
CA TYR A 201 1.43 4.94 -10.85
C TYR A 201 0.08 5.08 -10.14
N GLY A 202 -0.23 4.14 -9.26
CA GLY A 202 -1.56 4.00 -8.69
C GLY A 202 -2.64 3.92 -9.78
N LYS A 203 -3.65 4.76 -9.67
CA LYS A 203 -4.76 4.84 -10.65
C LYS A 203 -4.42 5.59 -11.95
N SER A 204 -3.27 6.23 -12.02
CA SER A 204 -2.94 7.18 -13.09
C SER A 204 -1.90 6.60 -14.04
N SER A 205 -2.13 6.73 -15.35
CA SER A 205 -1.10 6.37 -16.33
C SER A 205 -0.04 7.46 -16.46
N LEU A 206 1.22 7.06 -16.63
CA LEU A 206 2.33 7.97 -16.92
C LEU A 206 2.17 8.54 -18.34
N PRO A 207 2.22 9.87 -18.51
CA PRO A 207 1.97 10.49 -19.81
C PRO A 207 3.05 10.12 -20.83
N LYS A 208 2.66 9.52 -21.94
CA LYS A 208 3.53 9.14 -23.06
C LYS A 208 4.64 8.14 -22.71
N ALA A 209 4.59 7.46 -21.60
CA ALA A 209 5.58 6.45 -21.24
C ALA A 209 5.56 5.29 -22.23
N ASN A 210 6.75 4.81 -22.57
CA ASN A 210 6.92 3.61 -23.38
C ASN A 210 7.09 2.40 -22.47
N PRO A 211 6.08 1.53 -22.30
CA PRO A 211 6.15 0.41 -21.35
C PRO A 211 7.23 -0.62 -21.71
N ALA A 212 7.65 -0.69 -22.99
CA ALA A 212 8.69 -1.63 -23.41
C ALA A 212 10.09 -1.24 -22.91
N THR A 213 10.35 0.05 -22.73
CA THR A 213 11.66 0.58 -22.31
C THR A 213 11.63 1.18 -20.90
N TRP A 214 10.43 1.32 -20.34
CA TRP A 214 10.27 1.91 -19.03
C TRP A 214 10.88 1.04 -17.92
N ARG A 215 11.55 1.72 -16.99
CA ARG A 215 12.09 1.13 -15.77
C ARG A 215 12.02 2.11 -14.60
N LYS A 216 11.85 1.59 -13.41
CA LYS A 216 11.99 2.31 -12.16
C LYS A 216 13.47 2.62 -11.92
N ILE A 217 13.78 3.81 -11.40
CA ILE A 217 15.14 4.23 -11.02
C ILE A 217 15.23 4.27 -9.49
N SER A 218 14.21 4.79 -8.84
CA SER A 218 14.04 4.85 -7.39
C SER A 218 12.57 4.74 -7.04
N HIS A 219 12.23 4.83 -5.76
CA HIS A 219 10.81 4.84 -5.34
C HIS A 219 10.00 5.93 -6.06
N PHE A 220 10.56 7.12 -6.21
CA PHE A 220 9.83 8.26 -6.79
C PHE A 220 10.11 8.48 -8.28
N TYR A 221 11.27 8.04 -8.76
CA TYR A 221 11.71 8.34 -10.13
C TYR A 221 11.71 7.11 -11.01
N SER A 222 11.28 7.32 -12.24
CA SER A 222 11.31 6.30 -13.29
C SER A 222 11.66 6.93 -14.64
N LYS A 223 12.05 6.10 -15.61
CA LYS A 223 12.34 6.56 -16.98
C LYS A 223 12.00 5.53 -18.04
N ASP A 224 11.71 5.99 -19.23
CA ASP A 224 11.73 5.20 -20.46
C ASP A 224 12.99 5.54 -21.30
N ASP A 225 13.03 5.22 -22.58
CA ASP A 225 14.14 5.53 -23.48
C ASP A 225 14.30 7.01 -23.84
N LYS A 226 13.37 7.87 -23.43
CA LYS A 226 13.34 9.30 -23.85
C LYS A 226 12.95 10.26 -22.74
N ARG A 227 12.36 9.78 -21.63
CA ARG A 227 11.67 10.63 -20.65
C ARG A 227 11.97 10.18 -19.26
N ILE A 228 11.94 11.14 -18.35
CA ILE A 228 12.09 10.93 -16.92
C ILE A 228 10.81 11.38 -16.21
N TYR A 229 10.42 10.62 -15.22
CA TYR A 229 9.19 10.83 -14.47
C TYR A 229 9.48 10.92 -12.98
N TYR A 230 8.75 11.78 -12.31
CA TYR A 230 8.56 11.76 -10.87
C TYR A 230 7.14 11.28 -10.59
N LEU A 231 6.98 10.12 -9.95
CA LEU A 231 5.69 9.45 -9.78
C LEU A 231 4.97 9.35 -11.15
N ASN A 232 3.80 9.97 -11.28
CA ASN A 232 3.03 10.02 -12.54
C ASN A 232 3.26 11.29 -13.38
N LYS A 233 4.22 12.16 -13.01
CA LYS A 233 4.51 13.42 -13.71
C LYS A 233 5.70 13.29 -14.62
N LEU A 234 5.56 13.73 -15.87
CA LEU A 234 6.69 13.91 -16.77
C LEU A 234 7.54 15.10 -16.31
N ILE A 235 8.83 14.90 -16.07
CA ILE A 235 9.77 15.99 -15.79
C ILE A 235 10.11 16.66 -17.11
N LYS A 236 9.88 17.97 -17.19
CA LYS A 236 10.21 18.80 -18.34
C LYS A 236 11.62 19.36 -18.22
N GLU A 237 12.24 19.62 -19.36
CA GLU A 237 13.53 20.34 -19.43
C GLU A 237 14.67 19.66 -18.69
N VAL A 238 14.60 18.33 -18.53
CA VAL A 238 15.64 17.52 -17.91
C VAL A 238 16.67 17.09 -18.95
N ASP A 239 17.95 17.16 -18.59
CA ASP A 239 19.00 16.52 -19.38
C ASP A 239 18.98 15.01 -19.11
N TYR A 240 18.43 14.28 -20.06
CA TYR A 240 18.17 12.84 -19.93
C TYR A 240 19.46 12.02 -19.71
N ASP A 241 20.55 12.41 -20.35
CA ASP A 241 21.79 11.62 -20.39
C ASP A 241 22.57 11.73 -19.06
N THR A 242 22.42 12.85 -18.37
CA THR A 242 23.12 13.11 -17.10
C THR A 242 22.23 12.96 -15.88
N PHE A 243 20.96 12.64 -16.07
CA PHE A 243 20.03 12.51 -14.94
C PHE A 243 20.33 11.32 -14.05
N GLU A 244 20.45 11.60 -12.78
CA GLU A 244 20.61 10.62 -11.69
C GLU A 244 19.73 10.96 -10.49
N VAL A 245 19.53 10.00 -9.60
CA VAL A 245 18.89 10.22 -8.30
C VAL A 245 20.00 10.30 -7.25
N VAL A 246 20.02 11.41 -6.52
CA VAL A 246 20.98 11.67 -5.44
C VAL A 246 20.23 11.74 -4.11
N VAL A 247 20.90 11.35 -3.02
CA VAL A 247 20.36 11.47 -1.67
C VAL A 247 21.04 12.62 -0.97
N LEU A 248 20.29 13.65 -0.63
CA LEU A 248 20.74 14.72 0.24
C LEU A 248 20.37 14.39 1.69
N THR A 249 21.22 14.76 2.62
CA THR A 249 20.99 14.46 4.05
C THR A 249 20.79 15.77 4.81
N SER A 250 19.65 15.86 5.52
CA SER A 250 19.37 17.02 6.37
C SER A 250 20.29 17.06 7.60
N PRO A 251 20.39 18.21 8.29
CA PRO A 251 21.13 18.32 9.55
C PRO A 251 20.67 17.34 10.63
N GLU A 252 19.39 16.96 10.62
CA GLU A 252 18.78 15.99 11.52
C GLU A 252 19.02 14.52 11.09
N GLY A 253 19.71 14.32 9.95
CA GLY A 253 20.06 12.98 9.45
C GLY A 253 19.00 12.34 8.53
N TYR A 254 17.96 13.08 8.11
CA TYR A 254 16.97 12.55 7.15
C TYR A 254 17.57 12.46 5.75
N LYS A 255 17.35 11.35 5.10
CA LYS A 255 17.77 11.08 3.73
C LYS A 255 16.66 11.46 2.76
N LEU A 256 16.88 12.45 1.92
CA LEU A 256 15.91 13.01 0.99
C LEU A 256 16.36 12.74 -0.45
N PRO A 257 15.57 11.96 -1.24
CA PRO A 257 15.90 11.66 -2.62
C PRO A 257 15.54 12.84 -3.55
N TYR A 258 16.54 13.35 -4.24
CA TYR A 258 16.41 14.38 -5.28
C TYR A 258 16.79 13.81 -6.64
N GLY A 259 16.10 14.25 -7.69
CA GLY A 259 16.65 14.14 -9.04
C GLY A 259 17.75 15.20 -9.24
N LYS A 260 18.74 14.89 -10.08
CA LYS A 260 19.80 15.81 -10.49
C LYS A 260 20.19 15.55 -11.93
N ASP A 261 20.44 16.61 -12.66
CA ASP A 261 21.18 16.54 -13.93
C ASP A 261 22.36 17.53 -13.90
N LYS A 262 23.06 17.68 -15.00
CA LYS A 262 24.23 18.60 -15.09
C LYS A 262 23.87 20.07 -14.87
N ASN A 263 22.59 20.45 -14.96
CA ASN A 263 22.16 21.84 -14.92
C ASN A 263 21.51 22.20 -13.57
N GLN A 264 20.79 21.25 -12.93
CA GLN A 264 19.94 21.57 -11.79
C GLN A 264 19.52 20.33 -11.00
N TYR A 265 18.90 20.57 -9.85
CA TYR A 265 18.23 19.57 -9.03
C TYR A 265 16.72 19.52 -9.32
N TYR A 266 16.08 18.46 -8.84
CA TYR A 266 14.61 18.29 -8.95
C TYR A 266 14.06 17.77 -7.62
N ASN A 267 13.16 18.54 -7.03
CA ASN A 267 12.36 18.10 -5.89
C ASN A 267 10.90 17.92 -6.32
N ASN A 268 10.32 16.76 -6.03
CA ASN A 268 8.96 16.43 -6.46
C ASN A 268 8.72 16.63 -7.97
N GLY A 269 9.76 16.41 -8.78
CA GLY A 269 9.75 16.63 -10.23
C GLY A 269 9.77 18.08 -10.69
N ASN A 270 9.99 19.04 -9.78
CA ASN A 270 10.15 20.45 -10.10
C ASN A 270 11.65 20.83 -10.08
N PRO A 271 12.11 21.66 -11.02
CA PRO A 271 13.50 22.08 -11.08
C PRO A 271 13.83 23.05 -9.94
N LEU A 272 15.03 22.94 -9.42
CA LEU A 272 15.63 23.79 -8.38
C LEU A 272 17.09 24.05 -8.72
N SER A 273 17.59 25.22 -8.39
CA SER A 273 19.03 25.47 -8.33
C SER A 273 19.68 24.65 -7.21
N GLU A 274 20.99 24.51 -7.24
CA GLU A 274 21.73 23.85 -6.16
C GLU A 274 21.56 24.58 -4.81
N GLU A 275 21.54 25.91 -4.83
CA GLU A 275 21.33 26.74 -3.64
C GLU A 275 19.94 26.49 -3.03
N GLU A 276 18.88 26.45 -3.85
CA GLU A 276 17.51 26.16 -3.41
C GLU A 276 17.39 24.75 -2.85
N ALA A 277 17.97 23.74 -3.51
CA ALA A 277 17.95 22.36 -3.03
C ALA A 277 18.63 22.21 -1.66
N LEU A 278 19.81 22.83 -1.49
CA LEU A 278 20.52 22.84 -0.21
C LEU A 278 19.76 23.64 0.87
N HIS A 279 19.10 24.74 0.48
CA HIS A 279 18.25 25.48 1.41
C HIS A 279 17.07 24.63 1.90
N GLU A 280 16.35 23.94 0.98
CA GLU A 280 15.23 23.06 1.35
C GLU A 280 15.66 21.95 2.31
N VAL A 281 16.78 21.28 2.01
CA VAL A 281 17.30 20.19 2.85
C VAL A 281 17.67 20.65 4.26
N ASN A 282 18.15 21.90 4.39
CA ASN A 282 18.55 22.47 5.67
C ASN A 282 17.42 23.17 6.44
N LYS A 283 16.21 23.26 5.86
CA LYS A 283 15.04 23.83 6.55
C LYS A 283 14.56 22.87 7.63
N PRO A 284 14.36 23.34 8.88
CA PRO A 284 13.79 22.49 9.92
C PRO A 284 12.42 21.94 9.51
N ILE A 285 12.17 20.66 9.75
CA ILE A 285 10.91 19.99 9.35
C ILE A 285 9.67 20.57 10.06
N TRP A 286 9.87 21.36 11.12
CA TRP A 286 8.81 21.86 11.98
C TRP A 286 8.51 23.36 11.82
N ASP A 287 9.00 24.02 10.79
CA ASP A 287 8.82 25.45 10.53
C ASP A 287 7.69 25.78 9.52
N ASP A 288 6.71 24.87 9.32
CA ASP A 288 5.49 25.14 8.55
C ASP A 288 4.26 25.28 9.43
#